data_97dab599ba1b22dae99d3f398420e5d5
#
_entry.id   97dab599ba1b22dae99d3f398420e5d5
#
_cell.length_a   1.000
_cell.length_b   1.000
_cell.length_c   1.000
_cell.angle_alpha   90.00
_cell.angle_beta   90.00
_cell.angle_gamma   90.00
#
_symmetry.space_group_name_H-M   'P 1'
#
loop_
_entity.id
_entity.type
_entity.pdbx_description
1 polymer ?
#
loop_
_entity_poly.entity_id
_entity_poly.type
_entity_poly.pdbx_seq_one_letter_code
_entity_poly.pdbx_strand_id
1 'polypeptide(L)'
;MDRHQGPQPRREAKAPIRSSFSDDPEMRELVDYFLGDLTRRIESLRSALDADDAHALRRLAHQLAGAAAGYGFDEIGQAAHGLDDGISHEMAVSDARERAEDLIELCSRAIRAVPGEGHAP
;
A
#
# COMPACT_ATOMS: atom_id res chain seq x y z
N MET A 1 -27.25 11.72 -15.99
CA MET A 1 -27.00 11.42 -15.92
C MET A 1 -26.67 11.11 -15.45
N ASP A 2 -26.28 11.06 -15.40
CA ASP A 2 -25.85 10.51 -15.05
C ASP A 2 -25.45 10.19 -14.72
N ARG A 3 -25.15 10.09 -14.74
CA ARG A 3 -24.63 9.68 -14.67
C ARG A 3 -24.16 9.32 -14.22
N HIS A 4 -23.76 9.42 -14.11
CA HIS A 4 -23.27 8.99 -13.90
C HIS A 4 -22.98 8.74 -13.31
N GLN A 5 -22.88 8.85 -13.35
CA GLN A 5 -22.58 8.58 -12.84
C GLN A 5 -22.39 8.18 -12.11
N GLY A 6 -22.36 8.08 -11.82
CA GLY A 6 -22.03 7.52 -11.22
C GLY A 6 -21.62 7.02 -10.55
N PRO A 7 -21.44 6.71 -10.34
CA PRO A 7 -20.92 6.15 -9.63
C PRO A 7 -20.52 5.57 -9.14
N GLN A 8 -20.00 5.61 -8.86
CA GLN A 8 -19.48 5.14 -8.55
C GLN A 8 -19.22 4.16 -7.84
N PRO A 9 -19.08 3.39 -8.04
CA PRO A 9 -18.77 2.17 -7.55
C PRO A 9 -17.41 2.11 -7.07
N ARG A 10 -16.70 3.07 -7.17
CA ARG A 10 -15.41 2.99 -6.87
C ARG A 10 -15.18 2.44 -5.54
N ARG A 11 -16.00 2.60 -4.63
CA ARG A 11 -15.76 2.12 -3.42
C ARG A 11 -15.70 0.71 -3.33
N GLU A 12 -16.55 -0.01 -3.82
CA GLU A 12 -16.47 -1.39 -3.70
C GLU A 12 -15.80 -1.93 -4.84
N ALA A 13 -15.59 -1.21 -5.85
CA ALA A 13 -14.94 -1.75 -7.00
C ALA A 13 -13.48 -1.44 -7.08
N LYS A 14 -12.84 -1.18 -5.98
CA LYS A 14 -11.43 -0.89 -6.04
C LYS A 14 -10.68 -2.07 -6.61
N ALA A 15 -9.93 -1.83 -7.65
CA ALA A 15 -9.20 -2.88 -8.34
C ALA A 15 -8.08 -3.45 -7.49
N PRO A 16 -7.76 -4.70 -7.68
CA PRO A 16 -6.60 -5.27 -7.01
C PRO A 16 -5.34 -4.61 -7.53
N ILE A 17 -4.33 -4.56 -6.71
CA ILE A 17 -3.05 -4.00 -7.08
C ILE A 17 -2.08 -5.12 -7.32
N ARG A 18 -1.48 -5.15 -8.51
CA ARG A 18 -0.55 -6.20 -8.85
C ARG A 18 0.81 -5.65 -9.15
N SER A 19 1.83 -6.47 -8.93
CA SER A 19 3.19 -6.09 -9.28
C SER A 19 3.33 -5.98 -10.80
N SER A 20 4.14 -5.07 -11.26
CA SER A 20 4.45 -4.99 -12.67
C SER A 20 5.27 -6.21 -13.11
N PHE A 21 5.77 -7.00 -12.15
CA PHE A 21 6.51 -8.21 -12.46
C PHE A 21 5.64 -9.45 -12.34
N SER A 22 4.32 -9.31 -12.23
CA SER A 22 3.47 -10.45 -11.94
C SER A 22 3.49 -11.50 -13.03
N ASP A 23 3.84 -11.13 -14.26
CA ASP A 23 3.91 -12.10 -15.33
C ASP A 23 5.31 -12.66 -15.54
N ASP A 24 6.27 -12.27 -14.74
CA ASP A 24 7.63 -12.72 -14.88
C ASP A 24 7.87 -13.89 -13.93
N PRO A 25 8.03 -15.12 -14.46
CA PRO A 25 8.19 -16.27 -13.57
C PRO A 25 9.41 -16.17 -12.67
N GLU A 26 10.45 -15.47 -13.11
CA GLU A 26 11.63 -15.35 -12.30
C GLU A 26 11.42 -14.44 -11.11
N MET A 27 10.47 -13.55 -11.20
CA MET A 27 10.21 -12.62 -10.11
C MET A 27 9.10 -13.10 -9.18
N ARG A 28 8.37 -14.14 -9.60
CA ARG A 28 7.21 -14.59 -8.83
C ARG A 28 7.50 -14.86 -7.37
N GLU A 29 8.53 -15.59 -7.10
CA GLU A 29 8.87 -15.96 -5.74
C GLU A 29 9.23 -14.73 -4.92
N LEU A 30 9.93 -13.80 -5.52
CA LEU A 30 10.32 -12.58 -4.81
C LEU A 30 9.10 -11.70 -4.54
N VAL A 31 8.18 -11.62 -5.51
CA VAL A 31 6.96 -10.85 -5.32
C VAL A 31 6.12 -11.48 -4.21
N ASP A 32 6.01 -12.81 -4.20
CA ASP A 32 5.25 -13.50 -3.16
C ASP A 32 5.85 -13.26 -1.79
N TYR A 33 7.17 -13.23 -1.70
CA TYR A 33 7.84 -12.96 -0.44
C TYR A 33 7.49 -11.54 0.05
N PHE A 34 7.52 -10.58 -0.87
CA PHE A 34 7.20 -9.21 -0.50
C PHE A 34 5.74 -9.10 -0.03
N LEU A 35 4.82 -9.76 -0.73
CA LEU A 35 3.42 -9.72 -0.36
C LEU A 35 3.20 -10.34 1.02
N GLY A 36 3.93 -11.41 1.33
CA GLY A 36 3.84 -12.00 2.67
C GLY A 36 4.35 -11.04 3.73
N ASP A 37 5.35 -10.23 3.40
CA ASP A 37 5.90 -9.29 4.34
C ASP A 37 5.01 -8.06 4.52
N LEU A 38 4.13 -7.78 3.56
CA LEU A 38 3.27 -6.61 3.64
C LEU A 38 2.34 -6.65 4.84
N THR A 39 1.89 -7.82 5.23
CA THR A 39 1.01 -7.93 6.39
C THR A 39 1.70 -7.38 7.64
N ARG A 40 2.97 -7.73 7.82
CA ARG A 40 3.72 -7.25 8.96
C ARG A 40 3.95 -5.75 8.85
N ARG A 41 4.18 -5.24 7.65
CA ARG A 41 4.38 -3.82 7.45
C ARG A 41 3.11 -3.03 7.75
N ILE A 42 1.94 -3.58 7.38
CA ILE A 42 0.67 -2.95 7.70
C ILE A 42 0.51 -2.85 9.22
N GLU A 43 0.83 -3.91 9.93
CA GLU A 43 0.71 -3.91 11.38
C GLU A 43 1.61 -2.86 12.01
N SER A 44 2.83 -2.72 11.50
CA SER A 44 3.74 -1.71 12.01
C SER A 44 3.22 -0.29 11.75
N LEU A 45 2.64 -0.07 10.56
CA LEU A 45 2.06 1.24 10.25
C LEU A 45 0.89 1.54 11.17
N ARG A 46 0.03 0.56 11.44
CA ARG A 46 -1.10 0.76 12.33
C ARG A 46 -0.63 1.06 13.75
N SER A 47 0.41 0.38 14.21
CA SER A 47 0.95 0.62 15.54
C SER A 47 1.49 2.04 15.66
N ALA A 48 2.17 2.52 14.62
CA ALA A 48 2.71 3.88 14.63
C ALA A 48 1.57 4.90 14.65
N LEU A 49 0.48 4.62 13.91
CA LEU A 49 -0.67 5.51 13.91
C LEU A 49 -1.34 5.54 15.28
N ASP A 50 -1.51 4.38 15.90
CA ASP A 50 -2.15 4.30 17.21
C ASP A 50 -1.33 5.01 18.26
N ALA A 51 -0.02 5.03 18.11
CA ALA A 51 0.86 5.70 19.06
C ALA A 51 1.10 7.17 18.71
N ASP A 52 0.51 7.64 17.61
CA ASP A 52 0.74 8.99 17.11
C ASP A 52 2.24 9.26 16.97
N ASP A 53 2.98 8.24 16.51
CA ASP A 53 4.42 8.33 16.39
C ASP A 53 4.79 8.70 14.94
N ALA A 54 4.85 9.98 14.67
CA ALA A 54 5.13 10.46 13.32
C ALA A 54 6.52 10.05 12.85
N HIS A 55 7.47 9.99 13.75
CA HIS A 55 8.83 9.62 13.39
C HIS A 55 8.88 8.16 12.92
N ALA A 56 8.22 7.28 13.66
CA ALA A 56 8.15 5.87 13.27
C ALA A 56 7.38 5.71 11.96
N LEU A 57 6.30 6.46 11.80
CA LEU A 57 5.49 6.40 10.60
C LEU A 57 6.32 6.80 9.39
N ARG A 58 7.10 7.85 9.52
CA ARG A 58 7.95 8.33 8.44
C ARG A 58 9.00 7.27 8.07
N ARG A 59 9.64 6.68 9.08
CA ARG A 59 10.67 5.69 8.84
C ARG A 59 10.10 4.46 8.11
N LEU A 60 8.90 4.02 8.56
CA LEU A 60 8.25 2.87 7.95
C LEU A 60 7.85 3.17 6.51
N ALA A 61 7.35 4.36 6.26
CA ALA A 61 6.97 4.77 4.91
C ALA A 61 8.18 4.83 3.99
N HIS A 62 9.28 5.35 4.50
CA HIS A 62 10.51 5.46 3.73
C HIS A 62 11.01 4.07 3.31
N GLN A 63 10.99 3.12 4.24
CA GLN A 63 11.44 1.78 3.95
C GLN A 63 10.52 1.09 2.96
N LEU A 64 9.21 1.28 3.12
CA LEU A 64 8.24 0.66 2.22
C LEU A 64 8.35 1.24 0.81
N ALA A 65 8.61 2.54 0.70
CA ALA A 65 8.74 3.17 -0.61
C ALA A 65 9.85 2.50 -1.42
N GLY A 66 10.98 2.25 -0.80
CA GLY A 66 12.09 1.60 -1.48
C GLY A 66 11.78 0.16 -1.83
N ALA A 67 11.22 -0.58 -0.89
CA ALA A 67 10.93 -1.99 -1.10
C ALA A 67 9.86 -2.19 -2.17
N ALA A 68 8.77 -1.42 -2.11
CA ALA A 68 7.66 -1.60 -3.04
C ALA A 68 8.09 -1.35 -4.47
N ALA A 69 8.88 -0.30 -4.69
CA ALA A 69 9.35 0.02 -6.02
C ALA A 69 10.20 -1.11 -6.59
N GLY A 70 11.03 -1.71 -5.74
CA GLY A 70 11.91 -2.79 -6.18
C GLY A 70 11.16 -4.06 -6.56
N TYR A 71 9.96 -4.26 -6.02
CA TYR A 71 9.19 -5.43 -6.32
C TYR A 71 8.04 -5.13 -7.31
N GLY A 72 8.07 -3.98 -7.94
CA GLY A 72 7.11 -3.66 -8.98
C GLY A 72 5.77 -3.12 -8.53
N PHE A 73 5.67 -2.67 -7.29
CA PHE A 73 4.44 -2.09 -6.77
C PHE A 73 4.57 -0.57 -6.74
N ASP A 74 4.62 0.03 -7.93
CA ASP A 74 4.89 1.46 -8.04
C ASP A 74 3.86 2.33 -7.33
N GLU A 75 2.61 1.94 -7.37
CA GLU A 75 1.57 2.73 -6.73
C GLU A 75 1.77 2.77 -5.22
N ILE A 76 2.12 1.63 -4.62
CA ILE A 76 2.40 1.58 -3.19
C ILE A 76 3.65 2.40 -2.90
N GLY A 77 4.68 2.27 -3.75
CA GLY A 77 5.92 3.02 -3.56
C GLY A 77 5.70 4.52 -3.60
N GLN A 78 4.87 4.99 -4.52
CA GLN A 78 4.60 6.41 -4.64
C GLN A 78 3.80 6.92 -3.46
N ALA A 79 2.82 6.17 -2.99
CA ALA A 79 2.02 6.57 -1.84
C ALA A 79 2.88 6.61 -0.58
N ALA A 80 3.78 5.63 -0.41
CA ALA A 80 4.66 5.59 0.75
C ALA A 80 5.65 6.75 0.70
N HIS A 81 6.17 7.06 -0.49
CA HIS A 81 7.09 8.17 -0.64
C HIS A 81 6.37 9.48 -0.31
N GLY A 82 5.12 9.64 -0.76
CA GLY A 82 4.34 10.84 -0.46
C GLY A 82 4.15 11.04 1.03
N LEU A 83 3.94 9.95 1.77
CA LEU A 83 3.78 10.05 3.21
C LEU A 83 5.10 10.44 3.87
N ASP A 84 6.20 9.78 3.48
CA ASP A 84 7.52 10.09 3.99
C ASP A 84 7.86 11.57 3.73
N ASP A 85 7.67 12.01 2.50
CA ASP A 85 8.00 13.36 2.10
C ASP A 85 7.11 14.37 2.84
N GLY A 86 5.82 14.07 2.95
CA GLY A 86 4.90 14.96 3.63
C GLY A 86 5.26 15.16 5.09
N ILE A 87 5.59 14.07 5.80
CA ILE A 87 5.97 14.18 7.20
C ILE A 87 7.27 14.96 7.33
N SER A 88 8.21 14.73 6.40
CA SER A 88 9.48 15.45 6.43
C SER A 88 9.28 16.94 6.28
N HIS A 89 8.21 17.35 5.61
CA HIS A 89 7.91 18.76 5.42
C HIS A 89 6.79 19.22 6.36
N GLU A 90 6.66 18.51 7.48
CA GLU A 90 5.75 18.92 8.55
C GLU A 90 4.29 19.07 8.17
N MET A 91 3.78 18.13 7.40
CA MET A 91 2.39 18.16 7.05
C MET A 91 1.54 18.02 8.31
N ALA A 92 0.29 18.45 8.25
CA ALA A 92 -0.60 18.35 9.39
C ALA A 92 -0.79 16.89 9.80
N VAL A 93 -0.94 16.67 11.10
CA VAL A 93 -1.10 15.32 11.64
C VAL A 93 -2.30 14.63 11.01
N SER A 94 -3.41 15.35 10.81
CA SER A 94 -4.59 14.73 10.23
C SER A 94 -4.33 14.30 8.79
N ASP A 95 -3.52 15.06 8.05
CA ASP A 95 -3.19 14.71 6.68
C ASP A 95 -2.26 13.49 6.65
N ALA A 96 -1.32 13.43 7.57
CA ALA A 96 -0.43 12.28 7.65
C ALA A 96 -1.21 11.02 7.98
N ARG A 97 -2.18 11.12 8.87
CA ARG A 97 -3.01 9.98 9.24
C ARG A 97 -3.82 9.49 8.04
N GLU A 98 -4.42 10.40 7.31
CA GLU A 98 -5.22 10.06 6.16
C GLU A 98 -4.36 9.37 5.09
N ARG A 99 -3.18 9.90 4.84
CA ARG A 99 -2.29 9.31 3.85
C ARG A 99 -1.80 7.94 4.29
N ALA A 100 -1.56 7.77 5.58
CA ALA A 100 -1.12 6.47 6.09
C ALA A 100 -2.23 5.44 5.93
N GLU A 101 -3.49 5.85 6.16
CA GLU A 101 -4.61 4.93 6.02
C GLU A 101 -4.81 4.57 4.55
N ASP A 102 -4.61 5.52 3.64
CA ASP A 102 -4.69 5.24 2.22
C ASP A 102 -3.59 4.25 1.81
N LEU A 103 -2.40 4.42 2.35
CA LEU A 103 -1.29 3.52 2.07
C LEU A 103 -1.61 2.10 2.55
N ILE A 104 -2.18 1.98 3.75
CA ILE A 104 -2.56 0.68 4.28
C ILE A 104 -3.61 0.04 3.37
N GLU A 105 -4.54 0.83 2.85
CA GLU A 105 -5.56 0.31 1.95
C GLU A 105 -4.93 -0.21 0.66
N LEU A 106 -3.97 0.51 0.10
CA LEU A 106 -3.29 0.06 -1.11
C LEU A 106 -2.57 -1.27 -0.85
N CYS A 107 -1.89 -1.38 0.28
CA CYS A 107 -1.18 -2.62 0.63
C CYS A 107 -2.18 -3.76 0.79
N SER A 108 -3.33 -3.49 1.40
CA SER A 108 -4.34 -4.52 1.59
C SER A 108 -4.87 -5.01 0.25
N ARG A 109 -5.03 -4.11 -0.72
CA ARG A 109 -5.49 -4.50 -2.05
C ARG A 109 -4.46 -5.38 -2.75
N ALA A 110 -3.18 -5.11 -2.55
CA ALA A 110 -2.13 -5.93 -3.15
C ALA A 110 -2.15 -7.34 -2.56
N ILE A 111 -2.34 -7.44 -1.26
CA ILE A 111 -2.39 -8.75 -0.61
C ILE A 111 -3.60 -9.52 -1.10
N ARG A 112 -4.74 -8.89 -1.25
CA ARG A 112 -5.95 -9.56 -1.69
C ARG A 112 -5.87 -10.01 -3.15
N ALA A 113 -4.93 -9.49 -3.90
CA ALA A 113 -4.78 -9.86 -5.29
C ALA A 113 -3.92 -11.08 -5.50
N VAL A 114 -3.37 -11.67 -4.43
CA VAL A 114 -2.48 -12.82 -4.57
C VAL A 114 -3.24 -13.99 -5.14
N PRO A 115 -2.78 -14.52 -6.27
CA PRO A 115 -3.48 -15.63 -6.89
C PRO A 115 -3.33 -16.86 -6.07
N GLY A 116 -4.21 -17.70 -6.20
CA GLY A 116 -4.13 -18.91 -5.50
C GLY A 116 -4.68 -18.84 -4.16
N GLU A 117 -4.63 -17.75 -3.55
CA GLU A 117 -5.14 -17.65 -2.38
C GLU A 117 -6.50 -17.72 -2.49
N GLY A 118 -7.05 -17.01 -3.12
CA GLY A 118 -8.32 -17.03 -3.25
C GLY A 118 -8.85 -18.12 -3.92
N HIS A 119 -8.19 -18.77 -4.67
CA HIS A 119 -8.82 -19.73 -5.37
C HIS A 119 -8.47 -20.92 -5.13
N ALA A 120 -8.00 -20.99 -4.36
CA ALA A 120 -7.66 -22.16 -4.15
C ALA A 120 -8.71 -22.92 -4.26
N PRO A 121 -8.96 -23.41 -4.56
CA PRO A 121 -9.76 -24.33 -4.60
C PRO A 121 -10.05 -24.76 -5.01
#